data_7ac1332dafafe0a93c912e6ae9ef0cbb
#
_entry.id   7ac1332dafafe0a93c912e6ae9ef0cbb
#
_cell.length_a   1.000
_cell.length_b   1.000
_cell.length_c   1.000
_cell.angle_alpha   90.00
_cell.angle_beta   90.00
_cell.angle_gamma   90.00
#
_symmetry.space_group_name_H-M   'P 1'
#
loop_
_entity.id
_entity.type
_entity.pdbx_description
1 polymer ?
#
loop_
_entity_poly.entity_id
_entity_poly.type
_entity_poly.pdbx_seq_one_letter_code
_entity_poly.pdbx_strand_id
1 'polypeptide(L)'
;MKKIILSVFVLVLTIVLTSCGADEKTIVVGATPSPHAEILNSDAVKNYIESKGYKLEVKVYQDYVTPNKALNDGGIDANYFQHIPYLETEVAEKNYDIVAACQVHNEPLNLYGLDEKTSWDNTKVYIINDASNVERAFKLLVANGLIDSYSVEDFNAQRPEYTSSIGVTIECIDAGLLHNKVSEGGYAVIPGNYALTAWGATKASEYKIFGESTDVAYPNIIAVRTSDVDSDKIKVLIEALSQPEVKKFIEDNYGPTVNYVFKDLK
;
A
#
# COMPACT_ATOMS: atom_id res chain seq x y z
N MET A 1 -42.41 -73.06 4.86
CA MET A 1 -41.14 -72.41 5.33
C MET A 1 -40.75 -71.41 4.24
N LYS A 2 -41.06 -70.11 4.42
CA LYS A 2 -40.76 -69.06 3.45
C LYS A 2 -39.43 -68.37 3.88
N LYS A 3 -38.40 -68.44 3.04
CA LYS A 3 -37.18 -67.75 3.22
C LYS A 3 -37.33 -66.27 2.75
N ILE A 4 -37.25 -65.35 3.65
CA ILE A 4 -37.26 -63.92 3.34
C ILE A 4 -35.77 -63.52 3.06
N ILE A 5 -35.48 -63.14 1.82
CA ILE A 5 -34.20 -62.59 1.42
C ILE A 5 -34.28 -61.08 1.67
N LEU A 6 -33.51 -60.59 2.65
CA LEU A 6 -33.36 -59.16 2.99
C LEU A 6 -32.27 -58.58 2.13
N SER A 7 -32.62 -57.87 1.06
CA SER A 7 -31.67 -57.09 0.24
C SER A 7 -31.32 -55.78 0.95
N VAL A 8 -30.13 -55.69 1.45
CA VAL A 8 -29.55 -54.42 1.98
C VAL A 8 -29.09 -53.57 0.82
N PHE A 9 -29.85 -52.52 0.54
CA PHE A 9 -29.47 -51.49 -0.44
C PHE A 9 -28.49 -50.53 0.26
N VAL A 10 -27.19 -50.67 0.02
CA VAL A 10 -26.18 -49.70 0.49
C VAL A 10 -26.22 -48.49 -0.43
N LEU A 11 -26.87 -47.41 0.02
CA LEU A 11 -26.86 -46.12 -0.63
C LEU A 11 -25.53 -45.43 -0.35
N VAL A 12 -24.55 -45.52 -1.26
CA VAL A 12 -23.31 -44.75 -1.19
C VAL A 12 -23.68 -43.30 -1.52
N LEU A 13 -23.81 -42.48 -0.47
CA LEU A 13 -23.98 -41.04 -0.56
C LEU A 13 -22.59 -40.44 -0.86
N THR A 14 -22.26 -40.21 -2.14
CA THR A 14 -21.12 -39.41 -2.56
C THR A 14 -21.40 -37.97 -2.18
N ILE A 15 -20.90 -37.54 -1.03
CA ILE A 15 -20.83 -36.14 -0.65
C ILE A 15 -19.80 -35.50 -1.59
N VAL A 16 -20.27 -34.86 -2.65
CA VAL A 16 -19.47 -33.91 -3.41
C VAL A 16 -19.25 -32.71 -2.50
N LEU A 17 -18.10 -32.68 -1.80
CA LEU A 17 -17.60 -31.50 -1.16
C LEU A 17 -17.29 -30.50 -2.29
N THR A 18 -18.28 -29.68 -2.66
CA THR A 18 -17.98 -28.44 -3.37
C THR A 18 -17.17 -27.59 -2.41
N SER A 19 -15.85 -27.79 -2.43
CA SER A 19 -14.91 -26.84 -1.87
C SER A 19 -15.27 -25.48 -2.49
N CYS A 20 -15.69 -24.53 -1.66
CA CYS A 20 -15.70 -23.12 -2.00
C CYS A 20 -14.25 -22.64 -2.06
N GLY A 21 -13.43 -23.27 -2.93
CA GLY A 21 -12.11 -22.81 -3.26
C GLY A 21 -12.26 -21.56 -4.12
N ALA A 22 -11.53 -20.52 -3.81
CA ALA A 22 -11.30 -19.44 -4.75
C ALA A 22 -10.95 -20.05 -6.11
N ASP A 23 -11.54 -19.53 -7.19
CA ASP A 23 -11.29 -20.02 -8.55
C ASP A 23 -9.77 -20.05 -8.76
N GLU A 24 -9.20 -21.24 -9.00
CA GLU A 24 -7.75 -21.44 -9.15
C GLU A 24 -7.14 -20.51 -10.20
N LYS A 25 -7.96 -19.98 -11.10
CA LYS A 25 -7.57 -19.07 -12.18
C LYS A 25 -7.84 -17.58 -11.88
N THR A 26 -8.32 -17.24 -10.68
CA THR A 26 -8.50 -15.84 -10.26
C THR A 26 -7.37 -15.43 -9.31
N ILE A 27 -6.67 -14.34 -9.64
CA ILE A 27 -5.68 -13.67 -8.79
C ILE A 27 -6.40 -12.53 -8.07
N VAL A 28 -6.51 -12.62 -6.75
CA VAL A 28 -7.19 -11.61 -5.92
C VAL A 28 -6.14 -10.72 -5.26
N VAL A 29 -6.11 -9.43 -5.60
CA VAL A 29 -5.13 -8.48 -5.06
C VAL A 29 -5.83 -7.39 -4.27
N GLY A 30 -5.41 -7.21 -3.00
CA GLY A 30 -5.84 -6.08 -2.17
C GLY A 30 -5.01 -4.84 -2.45
N ALA A 31 -5.63 -3.68 -2.68
CA ALA A 31 -4.90 -2.46 -3.01
C ALA A 31 -5.59 -1.21 -2.43
N THR A 32 -4.83 -0.14 -2.19
CA THR A 32 -5.42 1.20 -1.97
C THR A 32 -5.84 1.84 -3.29
N PRO A 33 -6.75 2.84 -3.31
CA PRO A 33 -7.38 3.32 -4.53
C PRO A 33 -6.39 3.77 -5.61
N SER A 34 -5.64 4.82 -5.35
CA SER A 34 -4.68 5.42 -6.28
C SER A 34 -3.28 5.48 -5.66
N PRO A 35 -2.22 5.17 -6.38
CA PRO A 35 -2.19 4.71 -7.76
C PRO A 35 -2.36 3.18 -7.89
N HIS A 36 -2.35 2.43 -6.78
CA HIS A 36 -2.21 0.98 -6.72
C HIS A 36 -3.33 0.23 -7.46
N ALA A 37 -4.60 0.45 -7.08
CA ALA A 37 -5.72 -0.21 -7.76
C ALA A 37 -5.86 0.26 -9.22
N GLU A 38 -5.51 1.51 -9.53
CA GLU A 38 -5.53 2.03 -10.90
C GLU A 38 -4.49 1.35 -11.78
N ILE A 39 -3.26 1.14 -11.27
CA ILE A 39 -2.20 0.39 -11.96
C ILE A 39 -2.65 -1.05 -12.23
N LEU A 40 -3.16 -1.75 -11.21
CA LEU A 40 -3.66 -3.12 -11.34
C LEU A 40 -4.83 -3.22 -12.33
N ASN A 41 -5.70 -2.22 -12.36
CA ASN A 41 -6.87 -2.18 -13.25
C ASN A 41 -6.56 -1.68 -14.65
N SER A 42 -5.32 -1.25 -14.94
CA SER A 42 -4.92 -0.83 -16.28
C SER A 42 -5.03 -1.98 -17.29
N ASP A 43 -5.29 -1.63 -18.54
CA ASP A 43 -5.32 -2.59 -19.65
C ASP A 43 -3.96 -3.33 -19.77
N ALA A 44 -2.86 -2.66 -19.46
CA ALA A 44 -1.52 -3.25 -19.48
C ALA A 44 -1.41 -4.48 -18.56
N VAL A 45 -1.91 -4.37 -17.33
CA VAL A 45 -1.87 -5.48 -16.35
C VAL A 45 -2.94 -6.52 -16.69
N LYS A 46 -4.18 -6.09 -16.91
CA LYS A 46 -5.31 -7.02 -17.15
C LYS A 46 -5.10 -7.89 -18.37
N ASN A 47 -4.76 -7.29 -19.53
CA ASN A 47 -4.57 -8.02 -20.77
C ASN A 47 -3.43 -9.04 -20.65
N TYR A 48 -2.35 -8.70 -19.93
CA TYR A 48 -1.27 -9.66 -19.69
C TYR A 48 -1.75 -10.86 -18.87
N ILE A 49 -2.42 -10.62 -17.73
CA ILE A 49 -2.95 -11.67 -16.85
C ILE A 49 -3.95 -12.57 -17.60
N GLU A 50 -4.85 -11.99 -18.39
CA GLU A 50 -5.80 -12.71 -19.22
C GLU A 50 -5.12 -13.55 -20.31
N SER A 51 -4.03 -13.04 -20.92
CA SER A 51 -3.24 -13.78 -21.91
C SER A 51 -2.60 -15.06 -21.35
N LYS A 52 -2.39 -15.09 -20.01
CA LYS A 52 -1.87 -16.27 -19.28
C LYS A 52 -3.00 -17.19 -18.79
N GLY A 53 -4.27 -16.90 -19.12
CA GLY A 53 -5.43 -17.68 -18.73
C GLY A 53 -5.89 -17.49 -17.30
N TYR A 54 -5.53 -16.35 -16.69
CA TYR A 54 -5.96 -15.93 -15.36
C TYR A 54 -6.94 -14.76 -15.44
N LYS A 55 -7.65 -14.50 -14.34
CA LYS A 55 -8.43 -13.28 -14.10
C LYS A 55 -7.82 -12.49 -12.96
N LEU A 56 -7.91 -11.18 -13.01
CA LEU A 56 -7.54 -10.30 -11.92
C LEU A 56 -8.80 -9.76 -11.23
N GLU A 57 -8.87 -9.93 -9.92
CA GLU A 57 -9.83 -9.27 -9.04
C GLU A 57 -9.09 -8.31 -8.11
N VAL A 58 -9.46 -7.03 -8.13
CA VAL A 58 -8.85 -6.01 -7.27
C VAL A 58 -9.84 -5.64 -6.17
N LYS A 59 -9.48 -5.94 -4.91
CA LYS A 59 -10.21 -5.50 -3.72
C LYS A 59 -9.62 -4.21 -3.19
N VAL A 60 -10.42 -3.14 -3.19
CA VAL A 60 -9.97 -1.81 -2.76
C VAL A 60 -10.17 -1.63 -1.26
N TYR A 61 -9.11 -1.24 -0.55
CA TYR A 61 -9.09 -0.92 0.86
C TYR A 61 -8.77 0.57 1.07
N GLN A 62 -9.43 1.20 2.04
CA GLN A 62 -9.27 2.64 2.32
C GLN A 62 -8.27 2.91 3.46
N ASP A 63 -7.67 1.87 4.01
CA ASP A 63 -6.75 1.92 5.15
C ASP A 63 -5.52 1.03 4.93
N TYR A 64 -4.52 1.15 5.83
CA TYR A 64 -3.29 0.37 5.77
C TYR A 64 -3.28 -0.87 6.68
N VAL A 65 -4.28 -1.03 7.56
CA VAL A 65 -4.34 -2.13 8.54
C VAL A 65 -4.96 -3.39 7.93
N THR A 66 -6.06 -3.20 7.20
CA THR A 66 -6.88 -4.31 6.68
C THR A 66 -6.19 -5.16 5.63
N PRO A 67 -5.39 -4.63 4.66
CA PRO A 67 -4.83 -5.43 3.58
C PRO A 67 -3.86 -6.52 4.04
N ASN A 68 -2.97 -6.25 5.02
CA ASN A 68 -2.03 -7.25 5.54
C ASN A 68 -2.75 -8.35 6.30
N LYS A 69 -3.77 -8.00 7.09
CA LYS A 69 -4.60 -8.99 7.76
C LYS A 69 -5.35 -9.88 6.75
N ALA A 70 -5.96 -9.30 5.73
CA ALA A 70 -6.67 -10.05 4.69
C ALA A 70 -5.74 -10.99 3.92
N LEU A 71 -4.49 -10.58 3.66
CA LEU A 71 -3.48 -11.40 3.02
C LEU A 71 -3.07 -12.58 3.91
N ASN A 72 -2.72 -12.30 5.16
CA ASN A 72 -2.30 -13.32 6.12
C ASN A 72 -3.40 -14.37 6.36
N ASP A 73 -4.66 -13.94 6.42
CA ASP A 73 -5.84 -14.80 6.64
C ASP A 73 -6.28 -15.57 5.38
N GLY A 74 -5.64 -15.36 4.23
CA GLY A 74 -5.95 -16.04 2.97
C GLY A 74 -7.16 -15.47 2.22
N GLY A 75 -7.65 -14.29 2.58
CA GLY A 75 -8.77 -13.62 1.92
C GLY A 75 -8.43 -12.96 0.59
N ILE A 76 -7.13 -12.79 0.31
CA ILE A 76 -6.53 -12.30 -0.93
C ILE A 76 -5.25 -13.07 -1.23
N ASP A 77 -4.78 -13.07 -2.49
CA ASP A 77 -3.55 -13.76 -2.90
C ASP A 77 -2.30 -12.87 -2.74
N ALA A 78 -2.46 -11.57 -2.90
CA ALA A 78 -1.41 -10.55 -2.75
C ALA A 78 -2.01 -9.22 -2.26
N ASN A 79 -1.14 -8.33 -1.76
CA ASN A 79 -1.53 -6.94 -1.61
C ASN A 79 -0.52 -5.97 -2.25
N TYR A 80 -1.00 -4.75 -2.56
CA TYR A 80 -0.24 -3.69 -3.18
C TYR A 80 -0.67 -2.34 -2.60
N PHE A 81 0.05 -1.83 -1.59
CA PHE A 81 -0.27 -0.57 -0.91
C PHE A 81 0.86 -0.02 -0.04
N GLN A 82 1.91 -0.79 0.20
CA GLN A 82 2.91 -0.56 1.23
C GLN A 82 4.34 -0.63 0.71
N HIS A 83 5.28 -0.07 1.48
CA HIS A 83 6.72 -0.20 1.26
C HIS A 83 7.36 -1.19 2.26
N ILE A 84 8.60 -1.61 1.99
CA ILE A 84 9.28 -2.65 2.79
C ILE A 84 9.34 -2.31 4.29
N PRO A 85 9.76 -1.10 4.75
CA PRO A 85 9.82 -0.83 6.19
C PRO A 85 8.47 -0.92 6.89
N TYR A 86 7.35 -0.56 6.22
CA TYR A 86 6.01 -0.74 6.77
C TYR A 86 5.67 -2.23 6.91
N LEU A 87 5.94 -3.02 5.87
CA LEU A 87 5.73 -4.48 5.92
C LEU A 87 6.52 -5.11 7.07
N GLU A 88 7.80 -4.76 7.23
CA GLU A 88 8.67 -5.30 8.29
C GLU A 88 8.13 -4.98 9.69
N THR A 89 7.65 -3.75 9.92
CA THR A 89 7.00 -3.35 11.17
C THR A 89 5.76 -4.19 11.44
N GLU A 90 4.86 -4.31 10.46
CA GLU A 90 3.61 -5.08 10.58
C GLU A 90 3.88 -6.58 10.84
N VAL A 91 4.86 -7.15 10.14
CA VAL A 91 5.27 -8.56 10.34
C VAL A 91 5.81 -8.77 11.76
N ALA A 92 6.68 -7.87 12.24
CA ALA A 92 7.27 -7.96 13.57
C ALA A 92 6.23 -7.80 14.70
N GLU A 93 5.32 -6.84 14.56
CA GLU A 93 4.32 -6.53 15.60
C GLU A 93 3.17 -7.54 15.64
N LYS A 94 2.73 -8.04 14.47
CA LYS A 94 1.52 -8.86 14.35
C LYS A 94 1.81 -10.33 14.06
N ASN A 95 3.08 -10.69 13.92
CA ASN A 95 3.53 -12.04 13.61
C ASN A 95 2.87 -12.61 12.34
N TYR A 96 2.77 -11.78 11.29
CA TYR A 96 2.28 -12.22 9.99
C TYR A 96 3.30 -13.05 9.22
N ASP A 97 2.83 -14.04 8.46
CA ASP A 97 3.68 -14.87 7.58
C ASP A 97 3.56 -14.39 6.13
N ILE A 98 3.98 -13.15 5.88
CA ILE A 98 3.94 -12.47 4.59
C ILE A 98 5.28 -11.84 4.25
N VAL A 99 5.62 -11.80 2.97
CA VAL A 99 6.89 -11.30 2.46
C VAL A 99 6.71 -10.41 1.23
N ALA A 100 7.70 -9.57 0.95
CA ALA A 100 7.76 -8.80 -0.30
C ALA A 100 8.16 -9.71 -1.47
N ALA A 101 7.38 -9.69 -2.56
CA ALA A 101 7.65 -10.46 -3.77
C ALA A 101 8.31 -9.62 -4.88
N CYS A 102 7.89 -8.38 -5.08
CA CYS A 102 8.56 -7.45 -6.00
C CYS A 102 8.32 -5.99 -5.58
N GLN A 103 9.21 -5.10 -6.02
CA GLN A 103 9.02 -3.65 -6.01
C GLN A 103 8.35 -3.24 -7.31
N VAL A 104 7.48 -2.22 -7.29
CA VAL A 104 6.78 -1.76 -8.49
C VAL A 104 7.03 -0.29 -8.77
N HIS A 105 6.75 0.59 -7.80
CA HIS A 105 6.92 2.04 -7.96
C HIS A 105 7.32 2.70 -6.66
N ASN A 106 7.81 3.94 -6.76
CA ASN A 106 8.14 4.78 -5.63
C ASN A 106 7.23 6.00 -5.59
N GLU A 107 6.74 6.36 -4.39
CA GLU A 107 5.94 7.55 -4.12
C GLU A 107 6.67 8.42 -3.10
N PRO A 108 7.12 9.62 -3.47
CA PRO A 108 7.70 10.55 -2.52
C PRO A 108 6.69 10.97 -1.46
N LEU A 109 7.12 11.02 -0.21
CA LEU A 109 6.39 11.67 0.87
C LEU A 109 6.56 13.18 0.73
N ASN A 110 5.46 13.94 0.78
CA ASN A 110 5.52 15.39 0.57
C ASN A 110 4.80 16.16 1.67
N LEU A 111 5.28 17.38 1.96
CA LEU A 111 4.52 18.38 2.70
C LEU A 111 3.60 19.12 1.72
N TYR A 112 2.35 19.24 2.11
CA TYR A 112 1.29 19.91 1.36
C TYR A 112 0.70 21.07 2.16
N GLY A 113 0.28 22.11 1.44
CA GLY A 113 -0.46 23.26 1.94
C GLY A 113 -1.09 24.03 0.79
N LEU A 114 -2.07 24.88 1.08
CA LEU A 114 -2.73 25.70 0.03
C LEU A 114 -1.85 26.86 -0.41
N ASP A 115 -0.97 27.35 0.48
CA ASP A 115 -0.10 28.49 0.27
C ASP A 115 1.32 28.17 0.74
N GLU A 116 2.33 28.69 0.00
CA GLU A 116 3.70 28.72 0.48
C GLU A 116 3.84 29.68 1.65
N LYS A 117 4.58 29.28 2.68
CA LYS A 117 4.90 30.13 3.82
C LYS A 117 6.23 30.86 3.63
N THR A 118 6.27 32.13 4.03
CA THR A 118 7.50 32.91 4.15
C THR A 118 8.25 32.62 5.46
N SER A 119 7.56 32.13 6.48
CA SER A 119 8.13 31.65 7.77
C SER A 119 7.34 30.47 8.28
N TRP A 120 8.04 29.51 8.88
CA TRP A 120 7.47 28.34 9.55
C TRP A 120 7.35 28.52 11.07
N ASP A 121 7.70 29.69 11.61
CA ASP A 121 7.67 29.97 13.05
C ASP A 121 6.29 29.66 13.65
N ASN A 122 6.29 28.86 14.72
CA ASN A 122 5.09 28.46 15.45
C ASN A 122 4.00 27.78 14.58
N THR A 123 4.38 27.15 13.49
CA THR A 123 3.45 26.45 12.59
C THR A 123 3.12 25.07 13.13
N LYS A 124 1.83 24.67 13.04
CA LYS A 124 1.42 23.29 13.27
C LYS A 124 1.53 22.51 11.96
N VAL A 125 2.17 21.33 12.01
CA VAL A 125 2.27 20.37 10.91
C VAL A 125 1.64 19.06 11.33
N TYR A 126 0.75 18.53 10.51
CA TYR A 126 0.12 17.23 10.71
C TYR A 126 0.92 16.14 9.97
N ILE A 127 1.10 14.99 10.60
CA ILE A 127 1.78 13.84 10.00
C ILE A 127 1.01 12.54 10.26
N ILE A 128 1.30 11.50 9.51
CA ILE A 128 0.72 10.17 9.70
C ILE A 128 1.14 9.58 11.07
N ASN A 129 0.34 8.68 11.62
CA ASN A 129 0.52 8.12 12.98
C ASN A 129 1.13 6.71 13.02
N ASP A 130 1.63 6.17 11.92
CA ASP A 130 2.40 4.91 11.93
C ASP A 130 3.92 5.16 12.03
N ALA A 131 4.62 4.29 12.79
CA ALA A 131 6.02 4.49 13.14
C ALA A 131 6.95 4.63 11.92
N SER A 132 6.75 3.83 10.86
CA SER A 132 7.63 3.83 9.69
C SER A 132 7.50 5.10 8.84
N ASN A 133 6.29 5.63 8.69
CA ASN A 133 6.05 6.88 7.96
C ASN A 133 6.29 8.12 8.82
N VAL A 134 6.15 8.04 10.15
CA VAL A 134 6.56 9.11 11.07
C VAL A 134 8.07 9.37 10.94
N GLU A 135 8.89 8.33 10.90
CA GLU A 135 10.34 8.49 10.71
C GLU A 135 10.67 9.19 9.38
N ARG A 136 9.99 8.80 8.30
CA ARG A 136 10.11 9.47 6.99
C ARG A 136 9.71 10.95 7.07
N ALA A 137 8.56 11.24 7.71
CA ALA A 137 8.07 12.60 7.89
C ALA A 137 9.07 13.44 8.70
N PHE A 138 9.63 12.92 9.77
CA PHE A 138 10.64 13.61 10.55
C PHE A 138 11.92 13.87 9.76
N LYS A 139 12.43 12.89 9.00
CA LYS A 139 13.58 13.09 8.09
C LYS A 139 13.31 14.23 7.11
N LEU A 140 12.11 14.27 6.52
CA LEU A 140 11.71 15.33 5.60
C LEU A 140 11.67 16.70 6.30
N LEU A 141 11.11 16.78 7.51
CA LEU A 141 11.00 18.03 8.27
C LEU A 141 12.36 18.55 8.74
N VAL A 142 13.27 17.65 9.16
CA VAL A 142 14.67 18.03 9.50
C VAL A 142 15.39 18.56 8.26
N ALA A 143 15.29 17.85 7.13
CA ALA A 143 15.95 18.26 5.89
C ALA A 143 15.51 19.64 5.38
N ASN A 144 14.30 20.09 5.79
CA ASN A 144 13.75 21.40 5.43
C ASN A 144 13.78 22.41 6.60
N GLY A 145 14.45 22.11 7.72
CA GLY A 145 14.66 23.02 8.84
C GLY A 145 13.43 23.35 9.67
N LEU A 146 12.38 22.51 9.63
CA LEU A 146 11.17 22.70 10.44
C LEU A 146 11.34 22.14 11.85
N ILE A 147 12.12 21.08 12.00
CA ILE A 147 12.53 20.52 13.29
C ILE A 147 14.05 20.32 13.29
N ASP A 148 14.65 20.32 14.48
CA ASP A 148 16.10 20.21 14.64
C ASP A 148 16.55 18.76 14.83
N SER A 149 15.75 17.97 15.59
CA SER A 149 16.02 16.56 15.88
C SER A 149 14.74 15.81 16.21
N TYR A 150 14.80 14.48 16.18
CA TYR A 150 13.69 13.60 16.55
C TYR A 150 14.20 12.28 17.12
N SER A 151 13.31 11.53 17.80
CA SER A 151 13.46 10.12 18.15
C SER A 151 12.21 9.34 17.74
N VAL A 152 12.40 8.11 17.28
CA VAL A 152 11.33 7.14 17.02
C VAL A 152 11.50 5.88 17.88
N GLU A 153 12.45 5.88 18.81
CA GLU A 153 12.55 4.88 19.86
C GLU A 153 11.30 4.96 20.73
N ASP A 154 10.62 3.85 20.96
CA ASP A 154 9.36 3.80 21.70
C ASP A 154 8.28 4.77 21.17
N PHE A 155 8.15 4.87 19.83
CA PHE A 155 7.25 5.81 19.19
C PHE A 155 5.85 5.81 19.79
N ASN A 156 5.38 7.01 20.14
CA ASN A 156 4.03 7.28 20.64
C ASN A 156 3.38 8.41 19.86
N ALA A 157 2.33 8.12 19.09
CA ALA A 157 1.65 9.10 18.26
C ALA A 157 1.03 10.27 19.02
N GLN A 158 0.68 10.09 20.31
CA GLN A 158 0.17 11.17 21.17
C GLN A 158 1.29 12.07 21.73
N ARG A 159 2.55 11.59 21.71
CA ARG A 159 3.72 12.30 22.23
C ARG A 159 4.93 12.02 21.37
N PRO A 160 4.94 12.50 20.11
CA PRO A 160 6.11 12.34 19.25
C PRO A 160 7.30 13.12 19.83
N GLU A 161 8.46 12.49 19.85
CA GLU A 161 9.68 13.09 20.40
C GLU A 161 10.46 13.83 19.32
N TYR A 162 10.55 15.14 19.41
CA TYR A 162 11.30 16.01 18.52
C TYR A 162 11.63 17.34 19.19
N THR A 163 12.57 18.09 18.59
CA THR A 163 12.85 19.50 18.97
C THR A 163 12.66 20.42 17.77
N SER A 164 12.26 21.66 18.02
CA SER A 164 12.16 22.70 17.00
C SER A 164 12.52 24.05 17.59
N SER A 165 13.61 24.64 17.11
CA SER A 165 14.08 25.97 17.52
C SER A 165 13.18 27.11 17.05
N ILE A 166 12.38 26.87 16.02
CA ILE A 166 11.40 27.84 15.47
C ILE A 166 9.97 27.58 15.95
N GLY A 167 9.79 26.66 16.92
CA GLY A 167 8.49 26.42 17.55
C GLY A 167 7.45 25.67 16.71
N VAL A 168 7.88 24.90 15.67
CA VAL A 168 6.98 24.03 14.94
C VAL A 168 6.39 22.98 15.88
N THR A 169 5.08 22.75 15.79
CA THR A 169 4.38 21.71 16.55
C THR A 169 3.88 20.61 15.62
N ILE A 170 4.00 19.36 16.07
CA ILE A 170 3.61 18.19 15.27
C ILE A 170 2.43 17.49 15.94
N GLU A 171 1.45 17.12 15.10
CA GLU A 171 0.31 16.30 15.51
C GLU A 171 0.20 15.09 14.59
N CYS A 172 0.27 13.88 15.18
CA CYS A 172 0.13 12.61 14.45
C CYS A 172 -1.34 12.23 14.37
N ILE A 173 -1.85 12.02 13.14
CA ILE A 173 -3.25 11.66 12.89
C ILE A 173 -3.35 10.52 11.86
N ASP A 174 -4.53 9.95 11.72
CA ASP A 174 -4.82 8.96 10.69
C ASP A 174 -4.53 9.52 9.28
N ALA A 175 -3.89 8.70 8.44
CA ALA A 175 -3.49 9.09 7.09
C ALA A 175 -4.67 9.58 6.23
N GLY A 176 -5.83 8.96 6.36
CA GLY A 176 -7.05 9.33 5.66
C GLY A 176 -7.60 10.72 6.02
N LEU A 177 -7.16 11.31 7.13
CA LEU A 177 -7.61 12.63 7.60
C LEU A 177 -6.64 13.76 7.24
N LEU A 178 -5.42 13.45 6.82
CA LEU A 178 -4.37 14.45 6.57
C LEU A 178 -4.77 15.47 5.50
N HIS A 179 -5.38 15.04 4.39
CA HIS A 179 -5.82 15.91 3.32
C HIS A 179 -6.88 16.94 3.75
N ASN A 180 -7.72 16.60 4.76
CA ASN A 180 -8.69 17.53 5.32
C ASN A 180 -7.99 18.70 6.03
N LYS A 181 -6.86 18.43 6.71
CA LYS A 181 -6.07 19.48 7.38
C LYS A 181 -5.52 20.50 6.41
N VAL A 182 -5.08 20.05 5.23
CA VAL A 182 -4.68 20.97 4.14
C VAL A 182 -5.88 21.77 3.64
N SER A 183 -7.03 21.13 3.41
CA SER A 183 -8.26 21.82 2.97
C SER A 183 -8.77 22.85 3.99
N GLU A 184 -8.46 22.67 5.27
CA GLU A 184 -8.73 23.63 6.36
C GLU A 184 -7.71 24.78 6.44
N GLY A 185 -6.72 24.82 5.55
CA GLY A 185 -5.65 25.83 5.52
C GLY A 185 -4.44 25.47 6.38
N GLY A 186 -4.32 24.22 6.84
CA GLY A 186 -3.16 23.70 7.57
C GLY A 186 -2.09 23.12 6.64
N TYR A 187 -1.05 22.54 7.26
CA TYR A 187 0.06 21.91 6.57
C TYR A 187 0.16 20.45 7.02
N ALA A 188 0.32 19.53 6.06
CA ALA A 188 0.41 18.12 6.38
C ALA A 188 1.45 17.39 5.52
N VAL A 189 2.21 16.49 6.14
CA VAL A 189 3.06 15.54 5.42
C VAL A 189 2.21 14.32 5.09
N ILE A 190 1.97 14.10 3.79
CA ILE A 190 1.00 13.10 3.32
C ILE A 190 1.70 12.10 2.39
N PRO A 191 1.49 10.77 2.58
CA PRO A 191 1.90 9.76 1.61
C PRO A 191 1.26 9.97 0.24
N GLY A 192 2.04 9.71 -0.83
CA GLY A 192 1.63 10.00 -2.21
C GLY A 192 0.27 9.44 -2.58
N ASN A 193 -0.03 8.18 -2.22
CA ASN A 193 -1.31 7.53 -2.52
C ASN A 193 -2.52 8.23 -1.88
N TYR A 194 -2.40 8.75 -0.66
CA TYR A 194 -3.49 9.53 -0.03
C TYR A 194 -3.68 10.89 -0.70
N ALA A 195 -2.60 11.56 -1.08
CA ALA A 195 -2.68 12.82 -1.81
C ALA A 195 -3.30 12.62 -3.21
N LEU A 196 -2.89 11.58 -3.94
CA LEU A 196 -3.46 11.20 -5.23
C LEU A 196 -4.93 10.83 -5.13
N THR A 197 -5.31 10.04 -4.14
CA THR A 197 -6.71 9.66 -3.90
C THR A 197 -7.59 10.88 -3.59
N ALA A 198 -7.07 11.83 -2.80
CA ALA A 198 -7.85 13.01 -2.39
C ALA A 198 -7.99 14.06 -3.50
N TRP A 199 -6.93 14.28 -4.29
CA TRP A 199 -6.83 15.44 -5.18
C TRP A 199 -6.53 15.12 -6.64
N GLY A 200 -6.08 13.89 -6.94
CA GLY A 200 -5.49 13.55 -8.24
C GLY A 200 -4.10 14.18 -8.44
N ALA A 201 -3.39 13.76 -9.48
CA ALA A 201 -1.99 14.13 -9.69
C ALA A 201 -1.77 15.65 -9.87
N THR A 202 -2.66 16.33 -10.59
CA THR A 202 -2.55 17.78 -10.87
C THR A 202 -2.60 18.60 -9.58
N LYS A 203 -3.66 18.45 -8.77
CA LYS A 203 -3.80 19.20 -7.51
C LYS A 203 -2.78 18.78 -6.46
N ALA A 204 -2.42 17.51 -6.39
CA ALA A 204 -1.36 17.05 -5.50
C ALA A 204 -0.03 17.75 -5.84
N SER A 205 0.27 17.96 -7.13
CA SER A 205 1.43 18.74 -7.56
C SER A 205 1.33 20.23 -7.20
N GLU A 206 0.15 20.81 -7.35
CA GLU A 206 -0.09 22.24 -7.02
C GLU A 206 0.02 22.54 -5.52
N TYR A 207 -0.46 21.63 -4.65
CA TYR A 207 -0.43 21.81 -3.20
C TYR A 207 0.89 21.40 -2.55
N LYS A 208 1.78 20.76 -3.30
CA LYS A 208 3.08 20.33 -2.81
C LYS A 208 3.97 21.55 -2.55
N ILE A 209 4.48 21.66 -1.32
CA ILE A 209 5.44 22.71 -0.92
C ILE A 209 6.87 22.19 -1.07
N PHE A 210 7.17 21.04 -0.47
CA PHE A 210 8.42 20.31 -0.67
C PHE A 210 8.19 18.81 -0.43
N GLY A 211 9.15 17.98 -0.78
CA GLY A 211 9.04 16.54 -0.64
C GLY A 211 10.37 15.85 -0.51
N GLU A 212 10.33 14.55 -0.29
CA GLU A 212 11.51 13.70 -0.29
C GLU A 212 12.26 13.82 -1.62
N SER A 213 13.59 13.67 -1.55
CA SER A 213 14.40 13.49 -2.74
C SER A 213 13.97 12.20 -3.47
N THR A 214 14.03 12.22 -4.80
CA THR A 214 13.78 11.04 -5.62
C THR A 214 14.80 9.92 -5.41
N ASP A 215 15.95 10.25 -4.80
CA ASP A 215 16.99 9.28 -4.44
C ASP A 215 16.66 8.49 -3.17
N VAL A 216 15.68 8.96 -2.37
CA VAL A 216 15.20 8.25 -1.19
C VAL A 216 14.15 7.23 -1.66
N ALA A 217 14.53 5.96 -1.67
CA ALA A 217 13.67 4.90 -2.20
C ALA A 217 12.90 4.19 -1.09
N TYR A 218 11.59 4.43 -1.07
CA TYR A 218 10.62 3.61 -0.35
C TYR A 218 9.67 2.94 -1.35
N PRO A 219 10.17 2.00 -2.18
CA PRO A 219 9.36 1.42 -3.24
C PRO A 219 8.17 0.67 -2.66
N ASN A 220 7.02 0.93 -3.25
CA ASN A 220 5.81 0.17 -3.01
C ASN A 220 5.94 -1.22 -3.63
N ILE A 221 5.47 -2.22 -2.90
CA ILE A 221 5.72 -3.63 -3.16
C ILE A 221 4.43 -4.41 -3.36
N ILE A 222 4.55 -5.53 -4.06
CA ILE A 222 3.62 -6.65 -3.93
C ILE A 222 4.07 -7.47 -2.74
N ALA A 223 3.20 -7.64 -1.74
CA ALA A 223 3.40 -8.57 -0.64
C ALA A 223 2.49 -9.80 -0.83
N VAL A 224 3.00 -10.96 -0.41
CA VAL A 224 2.35 -12.27 -0.56
C VAL A 224 2.58 -13.10 0.70
N ARG A 225 1.79 -14.15 0.92
CA ARG A 225 2.14 -15.15 1.94
C ARG A 225 3.45 -15.85 1.57
N THR A 226 4.27 -16.16 2.57
CA THR A 226 5.54 -16.88 2.36
C THR A 226 5.34 -18.21 1.62
N SER A 227 4.26 -18.93 1.92
CA SER A 227 3.91 -20.19 1.25
C SER A 227 3.59 -20.06 -0.24
N ASP A 228 3.18 -18.88 -0.68
CA ASP A 228 2.62 -18.66 -2.02
C ASP A 228 3.60 -17.94 -2.96
N VAL A 229 4.75 -17.53 -2.45
CA VAL A 229 5.73 -16.72 -3.18
C VAL A 229 6.12 -17.31 -4.54
N ASP A 230 6.20 -18.63 -4.65
CA ASP A 230 6.53 -19.34 -5.90
C ASP A 230 5.31 -19.88 -6.66
N SER A 231 4.09 -19.53 -6.26
CA SER A 231 2.88 -19.97 -6.96
C SER A 231 2.78 -19.37 -8.37
N ASP A 232 2.10 -20.07 -9.27
CA ASP A 232 1.93 -19.60 -10.65
C ASP A 232 1.11 -18.31 -10.72
N LYS A 233 0.14 -18.11 -9.81
CA LYS A 233 -0.61 -16.84 -9.70
C LYS A 233 0.33 -15.66 -9.44
N ILE A 234 1.23 -15.81 -8.48
CA ILE A 234 2.16 -14.74 -8.09
C ILE A 234 3.21 -14.49 -9.18
N LYS A 235 3.71 -15.53 -9.84
CA LYS A 235 4.61 -15.37 -10.99
C LYS A 235 3.94 -14.57 -12.11
N VAL A 236 2.70 -14.90 -12.46
CA VAL A 236 1.94 -14.17 -13.49
C VAL A 236 1.69 -12.72 -13.10
N LEU A 237 1.37 -12.44 -11.83
CA LEU A 237 1.19 -11.07 -11.32
C LEU A 237 2.49 -10.25 -11.43
N ILE A 238 3.63 -10.81 -11.02
CA ILE A 238 4.94 -10.14 -11.10
C ILE A 238 5.33 -9.89 -12.56
N GLU A 239 5.18 -10.89 -13.43
CA GLU A 239 5.42 -10.73 -14.86
C GLU A 239 4.54 -9.63 -15.48
N ALA A 240 3.25 -9.55 -15.11
CA ALA A 240 2.35 -8.50 -15.57
C ALA A 240 2.86 -7.11 -15.19
N LEU A 241 3.28 -6.93 -13.93
CA LEU A 241 3.75 -5.65 -13.42
C LEU A 241 5.12 -5.24 -13.98
N SER A 242 5.91 -6.18 -14.52
CA SER A 242 7.20 -5.92 -15.14
C SER A 242 7.12 -5.43 -16.60
N GLN A 243 5.90 -5.43 -17.19
CA GLN A 243 5.75 -5.08 -18.60
C GLN A 243 6.05 -3.60 -18.88
N PRO A 244 6.71 -3.28 -20.03
CA PRO A 244 6.98 -1.89 -20.42
C PRO A 244 5.73 -1.02 -20.52
N GLU A 245 4.58 -1.62 -20.83
CA GLU A 245 3.28 -0.95 -20.92
C GLU A 245 2.80 -0.46 -19.54
N VAL A 246 3.15 -1.17 -18.45
CA VAL A 246 2.86 -0.73 -17.08
C VAL A 246 3.71 0.47 -16.70
N LYS A 247 5.02 0.43 -17.04
CA LYS A 247 5.89 1.60 -16.89
C LYS A 247 5.31 2.82 -17.60
N LYS A 248 4.95 2.64 -18.88
CA LYS A 248 4.34 3.71 -19.68
C LYS A 248 3.04 4.22 -19.08
N PHE A 249 2.17 3.33 -18.57
CA PHE A 249 0.93 3.73 -17.90
C PHE A 249 1.21 4.61 -16.69
N ILE A 250 2.19 4.24 -15.85
CA ILE A 250 2.57 5.02 -14.66
C ILE A 250 3.10 6.39 -15.06
N GLU A 251 4.02 6.45 -16.03
CA GLU A 251 4.62 7.71 -16.50
C GLU A 251 3.58 8.65 -17.12
N ASP A 252 2.65 8.12 -17.93
CA ASP A 252 1.62 8.92 -18.61
C ASP A 252 0.55 9.47 -17.64
N ASN A 253 0.20 8.74 -16.56
CA ASN A 253 -0.91 9.12 -15.69
C ASN A 253 -0.48 9.88 -14.43
N TYR A 254 0.74 9.66 -13.95
CA TYR A 254 1.20 10.23 -12.67
C TYR A 254 2.42 11.13 -12.82
N GLY A 255 3.12 11.10 -13.96
CA GLY A 255 4.30 11.90 -14.22
C GLY A 255 5.36 11.74 -13.12
N PRO A 256 5.90 12.85 -12.58
CA PRO A 256 6.94 12.78 -11.55
C PRO A 256 6.42 12.42 -10.14
N THR A 257 5.10 12.31 -9.97
CA THR A 257 4.49 12.01 -8.66
C THR A 257 4.65 10.54 -8.28
N VAL A 258 4.73 9.66 -9.28
CA VAL A 258 4.93 8.21 -9.09
C VAL A 258 6.02 7.74 -10.05
N ASN A 259 7.06 7.12 -9.52
CA ASN A 259 8.21 6.68 -10.31
C ASN A 259 8.22 5.15 -10.40
N TYR A 260 8.20 4.60 -11.61
CA TYR A 260 8.32 3.17 -11.82
C TYR A 260 9.75 2.69 -11.51
N VAL A 261 9.87 1.72 -10.60
CA VAL A 261 11.16 1.19 -10.09
C VAL A 261 11.13 -0.33 -9.95
N PHE A 262 10.55 -1.01 -10.92
CA PHE A 262 10.33 -2.46 -10.84
C PHE A 262 11.61 -3.23 -10.53
N LYS A 263 11.51 -4.14 -9.53
CA LYS A 263 12.56 -5.10 -9.18
C LYS A 263 11.91 -6.36 -8.63
N ASP A 264 12.21 -7.51 -9.24
CA ASP A 264 11.89 -8.82 -8.68
C ASP A 264 12.77 -9.05 -7.43
N LEU A 265 12.17 -9.52 -6.35
CA LEU A 265 12.84 -9.75 -5.06
C LEU A 265 13.01 -11.24 -4.74
N LYS A 266 12.62 -12.11 -5.67
CA LYS A 266 12.77 -13.56 -5.55
C LYS A 266 14.15 -14.04 -5.94
#